data_cf7747e7acee92f2d7cbbc9cbe59838c
#
_entry.id   cf7747e7acee92f2d7cbbc9cbe59838c
#
_cell.length_a   1.000
_cell.length_b   1.000
_cell.length_c   1.000
_cell.angle_alpha   90.00
_cell.angle_beta   90.00
_cell.angle_gamma   90.00
#
_symmetry.space_group_name_H-M   'P 1'
#
loop_
_entity.id
_entity.type
_entity.pdbx_description
1 polymer ?
#
loop_
_entity_poly.entity_id
_entity_poly.type
_entity_poly.pdbx_seq_one_letter_code
_entity_poly.pdbx_strand_id
1 'polypeptide(L)'
;KTVDPEERRFGFTMPGLIALISQAWFRKQRIRGKAVADVLARLMVRAHALGSQNPLAAFYGRPEPLEAYFDATKNLPVATPLRRKDCSPICDGAAAVILTSRPQAVRIAGLGSATETASILDRAQLTCLDATRHAARIAYWRAGIAKPRELEGLVVELHDAFNSLLPIGLVDLGLAD
;
A
#
# COMPACT_ATOMS: atom_id res chain seq x y z
N LYS A 1 16.68 -1.78 -9.02
CA LYS A 1 17.04 -0.37 -9.31
C LYS A 1 15.83 0.55 -9.05
N THR A 2 15.30 0.54 -7.84
CA THR A 2 14.02 1.21 -7.48
C THR A 2 14.24 2.43 -6.55
N VAL A 3 15.49 2.77 -6.27
CA VAL A 3 15.87 3.89 -5.41
C VAL A 3 16.72 4.84 -6.25
N ASP A 4 16.48 6.14 -6.11
CA ASP A 4 17.25 7.18 -6.77
C ASP A 4 18.75 6.99 -6.50
N PRO A 5 19.65 7.25 -7.48
CA PRO A 5 21.08 7.06 -7.31
C PRO A 5 21.69 7.87 -6.17
N GLU A 6 21.25 9.09 -5.93
CA GLU A 6 21.75 9.92 -4.83
C GLU A 6 21.29 9.38 -3.48
N GLU A 7 20.02 9.06 -3.35
CA GLU A 7 19.48 8.44 -2.13
C GLU A 7 20.20 7.14 -1.79
N ARG A 8 20.54 6.33 -2.81
CA ARG A 8 21.33 5.11 -2.65
C ARG A 8 22.72 5.38 -2.10
N ARG A 9 23.37 6.47 -2.50
CA ARG A 9 24.68 6.86 -1.98
C ARG A 9 24.65 7.09 -0.46
N PHE A 10 23.53 7.54 0.07
CA PHE A 10 23.31 7.70 1.52
C PHE A 10 22.82 6.43 2.21
N GLY A 11 22.82 5.28 1.51
CA GLY A 11 22.42 4.00 2.07
C GLY A 11 20.91 3.76 2.16
N PHE A 12 20.10 4.59 1.52
CA PHE A 12 18.66 4.37 1.49
C PHE A 12 18.30 3.11 0.70
N THR A 13 17.38 2.36 1.27
CA THR A 13 16.74 1.20 0.64
C THR A 13 15.26 1.48 0.49
N MET A 14 14.55 0.70 -0.33
CA MET A 14 13.10 0.85 -0.48
C MET A 14 12.35 0.81 0.88
N PRO A 15 12.62 -0.13 1.79
CA PRO A 15 12.02 -0.07 3.13
C PRO A 15 12.32 1.21 3.90
N GLY A 16 13.53 1.75 3.77
CA GLY A 16 13.92 3.01 4.40
C GLY A 16 13.10 4.20 3.90
N LEU A 17 12.92 4.31 2.58
CA LEU A 17 12.11 5.37 1.96
C LEU A 17 10.64 5.26 2.37
N ILE A 18 10.06 4.06 2.34
CA ILE A 18 8.68 3.85 2.76
C ILE A 18 8.52 4.11 4.27
N ALA A 19 9.54 3.82 5.08
CA ALA A 19 9.51 4.14 6.50
C ALA A 19 9.44 5.65 6.76
N LEU A 20 10.13 6.48 5.96
CA LEU A 20 10.05 7.94 6.05
C LEU A 20 8.62 8.44 5.72
N ILE A 21 8.04 7.95 4.62
CA ILE A 21 6.64 8.24 4.26
C ILE A 21 5.69 7.82 5.39
N SER A 22 5.87 6.61 5.91
CA SER A 22 5.05 6.07 7.00
C SER A 22 5.12 6.92 8.25
N GLN A 23 6.33 7.33 8.67
CA GLN A 23 6.52 8.20 9.83
C GLN A 23 5.84 9.56 9.64
N ALA A 24 6.01 10.16 8.45
CA ALA A 24 5.40 11.45 8.13
C ALA A 24 3.86 11.35 8.19
N TRP A 25 3.31 10.30 7.60
CA TRP A 25 1.86 10.07 7.57
C TRP A 25 1.30 9.80 8.97
N PHE A 26 1.87 8.85 9.75
CA PHE A 26 1.42 8.57 11.11
C PHE A 26 1.50 9.80 12.01
N ARG A 27 2.56 10.63 11.84
CA ARG A 27 2.70 11.89 12.58
C ARG A 27 1.58 12.88 12.24
N LYS A 28 1.23 13.00 10.95
CA LYS A 28 0.11 13.82 10.48
C LYS A 28 -1.21 13.33 11.07
N GLN A 29 -1.43 12.02 11.13
CA GLN A 29 -2.61 11.41 11.74
C GLN A 29 -2.59 11.43 13.28
N ARG A 30 -1.56 12.02 13.89
CA ARG A 30 -1.37 12.08 15.36
C ARG A 30 -1.26 10.71 16.03
N ILE A 31 -0.92 9.67 15.28
CA ILE A 31 -0.67 8.30 15.76
C ILE A 31 0.81 8.19 16.12
N ARG A 32 1.14 7.83 17.37
CA ARG A 32 2.53 7.83 17.86
C ARG A 32 2.83 6.64 18.76
N GLY A 33 4.11 6.33 18.91
CA GLY A 33 4.60 5.31 19.83
C GLY A 33 3.96 3.95 19.61
N LYS A 34 3.45 3.34 20.68
CA LYS A 34 2.83 2.01 20.63
C LYS A 34 1.65 1.94 19.67
N ALA A 35 0.86 3.00 19.52
CA ALA A 35 -0.30 3.01 18.64
C ALA A 35 0.09 2.76 17.16
N VAL A 36 1.27 3.19 16.72
CA VAL A 36 1.77 2.86 15.37
C VAL A 36 1.98 1.35 15.22
N ALA A 37 2.62 0.71 16.20
CA ALA A 37 2.84 -0.73 16.18
C ALA A 37 1.52 -1.51 16.24
N ASP A 38 0.55 -1.05 17.02
CA ASP A 38 -0.79 -1.68 17.11
C ASP A 38 -1.55 -1.59 15.77
N VAL A 39 -1.46 -0.46 15.06
CA VAL A 39 -2.04 -0.31 13.71
C VAL A 39 -1.36 -1.27 12.73
N LEU A 40 -0.04 -1.26 12.65
CA LEU A 40 0.71 -2.11 11.73
C LEU A 40 0.46 -3.61 12.02
N ALA A 41 0.39 -4.00 13.29
CA ALA A 41 0.08 -5.37 13.70
C ALA A 41 -1.30 -5.82 13.19
N ARG A 42 -2.32 -4.98 13.29
CA ARG A 42 -3.67 -5.27 12.79
C ARG A 42 -3.70 -5.38 11.26
N LEU A 43 -2.95 -4.53 10.57
CA LEU A 43 -2.80 -4.59 9.11
C LEU A 43 -2.12 -5.89 8.68
N MET A 44 -1.06 -6.32 9.38
CA MET A 44 -0.38 -7.59 9.17
C MET A 44 -1.36 -8.78 9.32
N VAL A 45 -2.10 -8.83 10.42
CA VAL A 45 -3.09 -9.90 10.67
C VAL A 45 -4.12 -9.95 9.54
N ARG A 46 -4.65 -8.79 9.12
CA ARG A 46 -5.61 -8.72 8.02
C ARG A 46 -5.01 -9.23 6.71
N ALA A 47 -3.81 -8.78 6.36
CA ALA A 47 -3.14 -9.19 5.13
C ALA A 47 -2.89 -10.71 5.10
N HIS A 48 -2.40 -11.28 6.21
CA HIS A 48 -2.20 -12.73 6.34
C HIS A 48 -3.52 -13.51 6.35
N ALA A 49 -4.56 -13.01 6.98
CA ALA A 49 -5.88 -13.66 6.98
C ALA A 49 -6.45 -13.76 5.55
N LEU A 50 -6.37 -12.68 4.76
CA LEU A 50 -6.81 -12.67 3.36
C LEU A 50 -5.90 -13.54 2.48
N GLY A 51 -4.59 -13.37 2.59
CA GLY A 51 -3.60 -14.13 1.82
C GLY A 51 -3.66 -15.63 2.12
N SER A 52 -3.96 -16.02 3.36
CA SER A 52 -4.08 -17.44 3.73
C SER A 52 -5.25 -18.15 3.05
N GLN A 53 -6.25 -17.42 2.56
CA GLN A 53 -7.41 -17.95 1.86
C GLN A 53 -7.20 -18.01 0.33
N ASN A 54 -6.21 -17.32 -0.21
CA ASN A 54 -5.92 -17.29 -1.63
C ASN A 54 -4.90 -18.38 -2.00
N PRO A 55 -5.28 -19.42 -2.75
CA PRO A 55 -4.37 -20.52 -3.10
C PRO A 55 -3.19 -20.09 -3.99
N LEU A 56 -3.25 -18.89 -4.60
CA LEU A 56 -2.16 -18.33 -5.40
C LEU A 56 -1.22 -17.42 -4.59
N ALA A 57 -1.54 -17.13 -3.33
CA ALA A 57 -0.70 -16.27 -2.51
C ALA A 57 0.48 -17.03 -1.92
N ALA A 58 1.64 -16.34 -1.78
CA ALA A 58 2.84 -16.89 -1.15
C ALA A 58 2.62 -17.37 0.29
N PHE A 59 1.62 -16.81 0.99
CA PHE A 59 1.25 -17.18 2.36
C PHE A 59 -0.06 -17.97 2.44
N TYR A 60 -0.43 -18.68 1.37
CA TYR A 60 -1.59 -19.57 1.40
C TYR A 60 -1.52 -20.55 2.57
N GLY A 61 -2.62 -20.69 3.32
CA GLY A 61 -2.69 -21.57 4.49
C GLY A 61 -1.84 -21.12 5.71
N ARG A 62 -1.29 -19.88 5.70
CA ARG A 62 -0.40 -19.37 6.76
C ARG A 62 -0.94 -18.10 7.40
N PRO A 63 -2.06 -18.16 8.15
CA PRO A 63 -2.54 -17.01 8.91
C PRO A 63 -1.54 -16.70 10.03
N GLU A 64 -1.46 -15.43 10.42
CA GLU A 64 -0.59 -14.99 11.51
C GLU A 64 -1.43 -14.37 12.63
N PRO A 65 -1.22 -14.77 13.89
CA PRO A 65 -1.90 -14.16 15.03
C PRO A 65 -1.29 -12.79 15.37
N LEU A 66 -2.02 -11.98 16.12
CA LEU A 66 -1.59 -10.62 16.49
C LEU A 66 -0.27 -10.61 17.27
N GLU A 67 -0.09 -11.57 18.16
CA GLU A 67 1.08 -11.73 19.01
C GLU A 67 2.36 -11.96 18.20
N ALA A 68 2.25 -12.57 17.03
CA ALA A 68 3.38 -12.81 16.13
C ALA A 68 4.01 -11.50 15.61
N TYR A 69 3.27 -10.39 15.63
CA TYR A 69 3.82 -9.08 15.28
C TYR A 69 4.82 -8.58 16.33
N PHE A 70 4.56 -8.85 17.60
CA PHE A 70 5.36 -8.37 18.73
C PHE A 70 6.49 -9.32 19.11
N ASP A 71 6.60 -10.49 18.49
CA ASP A 71 7.72 -11.43 18.68
C ASP A 71 9.02 -10.84 18.07
N ALA A 72 9.85 -10.27 18.94
CA ALA A 72 11.09 -9.61 18.54
C ALA A 72 12.12 -10.58 17.91
N THR A 73 11.96 -11.89 18.07
CA THR A 73 12.87 -12.89 17.50
C THR A 73 12.51 -13.23 16.06
N LYS A 74 11.23 -13.12 15.69
CA LYS A 74 10.70 -13.49 14.38
C LYS A 74 10.34 -12.27 13.52
N ASN A 75 10.01 -11.16 14.15
CA ASN A 75 9.62 -9.90 13.49
C ASN A 75 10.62 -8.79 13.77
N LEU A 76 11.82 -8.94 13.22
CA LEU A 76 12.92 -7.99 13.41
C LEU A 76 12.58 -6.61 12.82
N PRO A 77 13.09 -5.52 13.45
CA PRO A 77 13.05 -4.19 12.85
C PRO A 77 13.77 -4.16 11.50
N VAL A 78 13.22 -3.43 10.53
CA VAL A 78 13.85 -3.20 9.21
C VAL A 78 14.20 -1.72 9.06
N ALA A 79 13.24 -0.84 9.20
CA ALA A 79 13.40 0.61 9.21
C ALA A 79 12.22 1.21 9.97
N THR A 80 12.46 1.89 11.09
CA THR A 80 11.38 2.41 11.94
C THR A 80 10.34 3.24 11.15
N PRO A 81 9.02 2.94 11.27
CA PRO A 81 8.39 2.01 12.20
C PRO A 81 8.26 0.57 11.68
N LEU A 82 8.73 0.28 10.46
CA LEU A 82 8.52 -0.98 9.77
C LEU A 82 9.37 -2.12 10.34
N ARG A 83 8.74 -3.27 10.43
CA ARG A 83 9.34 -4.56 10.79
C ARG A 83 9.29 -5.53 9.60
N ARG A 84 9.93 -6.68 9.72
CA ARG A 84 9.97 -7.69 8.65
C ARG A 84 8.58 -8.09 8.15
N LYS A 85 7.60 -8.26 9.04
CA LYS A 85 6.23 -8.63 8.69
C LYS A 85 5.40 -7.47 8.10
N ASP A 86 5.94 -6.26 8.08
CA ASP A 86 5.34 -5.12 7.38
C ASP A 86 5.77 -5.02 5.92
N CYS A 87 6.72 -5.84 5.50
CA CYS A 87 7.29 -5.85 4.16
C CYS A 87 6.81 -7.11 3.42
N SER A 88 6.33 -6.94 2.19
CA SER A 88 5.97 -8.08 1.34
C SER A 88 7.21 -8.92 1.00
N PRO A 89 7.08 -10.24 0.88
CA PRO A 89 8.14 -11.09 0.35
C PRO A 89 8.33 -10.82 -1.15
N ILE A 90 9.52 -11.14 -1.65
CA ILE A 90 9.77 -11.20 -3.09
C ILE A 90 9.27 -12.58 -3.57
N CYS A 91 8.45 -12.59 -4.60
CA CYS A 91 7.95 -13.79 -5.25
C CYS A 91 7.79 -13.57 -6.75
N ASP A 92 7.76 -14.66 -7.50
CA ASP A 92 7.45 -14.65 -8.93
C ASP A 92 5.95 -14.94 -9.11
N GLY A 93 5.37 -14.32 -10.15
CA GLY A 93 3.97 -14.51 -10.49
C GLY A 93 3.64 -14.04 -11.89
N ALA A 94 2.50 -14.48 -12.41
CA ALA A 94 1.99 -14.02 -13.69
C ALA A 94 0.46 -13.93 -13.66
N ALA A 95 -0.06 -12.92 -14.34
CA ALA A 95 -1.49 -12.75 -14.56
C ALA A 95 -1.74 -12.28 -15.98
N ALA A 96 -2.85 -12.71 -16.58
CA ALA A 96 -3.23 -12.32 -17.92
C ALA A 96 -4.71 -11.90 -17.95
N VAL A 97 -5.00 -10.82 -18.66
CA VAL A 97 -6.36 -10.29 -18.86
C VAL A 97 -6.59 -10.06 -20.34
N ILE A 98 -7.76 -10.46 -20.83
CA ILE A 98 -8.18 -10.20 -22.21
C ILE A 98 -9.12 -8.98 -22.19
N LEU A 99 -8.73 -7.94 -22.91
CA LEU A 99 -9.55 -6.75 -23.12
C LEU A 99 -10.23 -6.83 -24.49
N THR A 100 -11.50 -6.47 -24.57
CA THR A 100 -12.28 -6.49 -25.81
C THR A 100 -13.19 -5.26 -25.88
N SER A 101 -13.47 -4.78 -27.08
CA SER A 101 -14.48 -3.76 -27.36
C SER A 101 -15.91 -4.31 -27.39
N ARG A 102 -16.08 -5.64 -27.39
CA ARG A 102 -17.41 -6.28 -27.36
C ARG A 102 -18.03 -6.15 -25.97
N PRO A 103 -19.34 -5.96 -25.85
CA PRO A 103 -20.02 -5.92 -24.56
C PRO A 103 -19.72 -7.17 -23.70
N GLN A 104 -19.37 -6.96 -22.44
CA GLN A 104 -19.08 -7.99 -21.46
C GLN A 104 -19.79 -7.67 -20.14
N ALA A 105 -19.89 -8.68 -19.27
CA ALA A 105 -20.46 -8.52 -17.92
C ALA A 105 -19.67 -7.53 -17.04
N VAL A 106 -18.34 -7.44 -17.27
CA VAL A 106 -17.45 -6.51 -16.55
C VAL A 106 -16.95 -5.44 -17.52
N ARG A 107 -17.00 -4.19 -17.12
CA ARG A 107 -16.61 -3.03 -17.91
C ARG A 107 -15.54 -2.21 -17.17
N ILE A 108 -14.52 -1.75 -17.87
CA ILE A 108 -13.61 -0.72 -17.38
C ILE A 108 -14.32 0.63 -17.49
N ALA A 109 -14.73 1.20 -16.39
CA ALA A 109 -15.46 2.46 -16.35
C ALA A 109 -14.54 3.68 -16.45
N GLY A 110 -13.33 3.59 -15.90
CA GLY A 110 -12.35 4.68 -15.96
C GLY A 110 -10.93 4.18 -15.72
N LEU A 111 -9.98 4.88 -16.29
CA LEU A 111 -8.55 4.66 -16.15
C LEU A 111 -7.85 5.97 -15.82
N GLY A 112 -6.92 5.93 -14.87
CA GLY A 112 -6.04 7.03 -14.54
C GLY A 112 -4.61 6.54 -14.36
N SER A 113 -3.66 7.35 -14.83
CA SER A 113 -2.23 7.10 -14.66
C SER A 113 -1.53 8.39 -14.28
N ALA A 114 -0.56 8.30 -13.41
CA ALA A 114 0.30 9.41 -13.02
C ALA A 114 1.64 8.87 -12.54
N THR A 115 2.66 9.72 -12.64
CA THR A 115 4.02 9.44 -12.17
C THR A 115 4.42 10.53 -11.19
N GLU A 116 5.20 10.18 -10.21
CA GLU A 116 5.78 11.09 -9.23
C GLU A 116 7.30 11.17 -9.41
N THR A 117 7.95 12.10 -8.72
CA THR A 117 9.41 12.23 -8.72
C THR A 117 10.07 10.91 -8.27
N ALA A 118 11.21 10.58 -8.87
CA ALA A 118 11.97 9.38 -8.51
C ALA A 118 12.55 9.48 -7.10
N SER A 119 13.07 10.67 -6.76
CA SER A 119 13.63 10.97 -5.44
C SER A 119 12.54 11.38 -4.46
N ILE A 120 12.58 10.82 -3.25
CA ILE A 120 11.72 11.24 -2.14
C ILE A 120 12.05 12.67 -1.67
N LEU A 121 13.29 13.11 -1.88
CA LEU A 121 13.75 14.45 -1.50
C LEU A 121 13.13 15.56 -2.37
N ASP A 122 12.70 15.23 -3.58
CA ASP A 122 12.05 16.16 -4.51
C ASP A 122 10.53 16.26 -4.31
N ARG A 123 9.98 15.50 -3.39
CA ARG A 123 8.55 15.52 -3.12
C ARG A 123 8.16 16.76 -2.32
N ALA A 124 7.09 17.41 -2.73
CA ALA A 124 6.51 18.52 -2.00
C ALA A 124 6.07 18.13 -0.58
N GLN A 125 5.67 16.87 -0.38
CA GLN A 125 5.24 16.32 0.89
C GLN A 125 5.40 14.80 0.95
N LEU A 126 5.64 14.29 2.17
CA LEU A 126 5.76 12.85 2.44
C LEU A 126 4.51 12.24 3.06
N THR A 127 3.43 13.00 3.18
CA THR A 127 2.22 12.57 3.89
C THR A 127 1.14 12.00 3.00
N CYS A 128 1.42 11.81 1.73
CA CYS A 128 0.54 11.21 0.72
C CYS A 128 1.35 10.69 -0.47
N LEU A 129 0.68 9.98 -1.35
CA LEU A 129 1.17 9.51 -2.65
C LEU A 129 0.46 10.35 -3.73
N ASP A 130 1.08 11.47 -4.14
CA ASP A 130 0.44 12.43 -5.06
C ASP A 130 0.11 11.82 -6.42
N ALA A 131 0.95 10.91 -6.94
CA ALA A 131 0.62 10.16 -8.16
C ALA A 131 -0.66 9.33 -8.00
N THR A 132 -0.85 8.66 -6.86
CA THR A 132 -2.07 7.89 -6.57
C THR A 132 -3.30 8.79 -6.55
N ARG A 133 -3.25 9.92 -5.87
CA ARG A 133 -4.34 10.91 -5.82
C ARG A 133 -4.70 11.43 -7.20
N HIS A 134 -3.66 11.74 -8.00
CA HIS A 134 -3.86 12.27 -9.35
C HIS A 134 -4.47 11.23 -10.29
N ALA A 135 -3.95 10.01 -10.28
CA ALA A 135 -4.48 8.89 -11.06
C ALA A 135 -5.93 8.56 -10.69
N ALA A 136 -6.23 8.51 -9.38
CA ALA A 136 -7.58 8.28 -8.88
C ALA A 136 -8.57 9.35 -9.38
N ARG A 137 -8.21 10.63 -9.27
CA ARG A 137 -9.04 11.74 -9.77
C ARG A 137 -9.38 11.60 -11.25
N ILE A 138 -8.39 11.24 -12.08
CA ILE A 138 -8.60 11.03 -13.51
C ILE A 138 -9.52 9.83 -13.75
N ALA A 139 -9.30 8.72 -13.07
CA ALA A 139 -10.09 7.51 -13.20
C ALA A 139 -11.55 7.75 -12.79
N TYR A 140 -11.79 8.40 -11.65
CA TYR A 140 -13.12 8.72 -11.16
C TYR A 140 -13.85 9.70 -12.08
N TRP A 141 -13.16 10.73 -12.56
CA TRP A 141 -13.75 11.66 -13.53
C TRP A 141 -14.21 10.95 -14.80
N ARG A 142 -13.38 10.06 -15.36
CA ARG A 142 -13.72 9.27 -16.54
C ARG A 142 -14.86 8.27 -16.30
N ALA A 143 -14.95 7.75 -15.08
CA ALA A 143 -16.01 6.84 -14.67
C ALA A 143 -17.31 7.53 -14.28
N GLY A 144 -17.35 8.88 -14.19
CA GLY A 144 -18.50 9.64 -13.69
C GLY A 144 -18.72 9.49 -12.18
N ILE A 145 -17.69 9.12 -11.43
CA ILE A 145 -17.77 8.92 -9.97
C ILE A 145 -17.35 10.22 -9.27
N ALA A 146 -18.31 10.90 -8.66
CA ALA A 146 -18.07 12.12 -7.90
C ALA A 146 -17.69 11.86 -6.44
N LYS A 147 -18.23 10.78 -5.86
CA LYS A 147 -18.07 10.44 -4.44
C LYS A 147 -17.73 8.97 -4.28
N PRO A 148 -16.45 8.60 -4.35
CA PRO A 148 -16.04 7.20 -4.33
C PRO A 148 -16.40 6.48 -3.02
N ARG A 149 -16.50 7.18 -1.88
CA ARG A 149 -16.92 6.61 -0.58
C ARG A 149 -18.38 6.17 -0.54
N GLU A 150 -19.22 6.74 -1.38
CA GLU A 150 -20.66 6.42 -1.41
C GLU A 150 -20.96 5.23 -2.34
N LEU A 151 -19.93 4.60 -2.92
CA LEU A 151 -20.12 3.41 -3.74
C LEU A 151 -20.42 2.21 -2.85
N GLU A 152 -21.56 1.59 -3.06
CA GLU A 152 -21.94 0.35 -2.39
C GLU A 152 -21.28 -0.87 -3.04
N GLY A 153 -20.96 -1.88 -2.22
CA GLY A 153 -20.36 -3.13 -2.70
C GLY A 153 -18.95 -2.99 -3.28
N LEU A 154 -18.25 -1.90 -2.95
CA LEU A 154 -16.92 -1.62 -3.46
C LEU A 154 -15.89 -2.65 -2.98
N VAL A 155 -15.19 -3.29 -3.91
CA VAL A 155 -13.98 -4.07 -3.66
C VAL A 155 -12.78 -3.24 -4.11
N VAL A 156 -11.78 -3.14 -3.25
CA VAL A 156 -10.57 -2.34 -3.50
C VAL A 156 -9.35 -3.24 -3.43
N GLU A 157 -8.63 -3.37 -4.54
CA GLU A 157 -7.35 -4.04 -4.61
C GLU A 157 -6.24 -2.98 -4.66
N LEU A 158 -5.37 -2.99 -3.66
CA LEU A 158 -4.27 -2.05 -3.51
C LEU A 158 -2.92 -2.77 -3.54
N HIS A 159 -1.92 -2.11 -4.13
CA HIS A 159 -0.54 -2.54 -4.00
C HIS A 159 0.04 -2.04 -2.66
N ASP A 160 -0.11 -2.86 -1.64
CA ASP A 160 0.34 -2.59 -0.27
C ASP A 160 1.63 -3.35 0.06
N ALA A 161 2.65 -3.21 -0.79
CA ALA A 161 3.96 -3.85 -0.61
C ALA A 161 4.57 -3.64 0.79
N PHE A 162 4.09 -2.66 1.52
CA PHE A 162 4.33 -2.40 2.93
C PHE A 162 2.99 -2.11 3.61
N ASN A 163 2.73 -2.70 4.76
CA ASN A 163 1.44 -2.57 5.46
C ASN A 163 0.97 -1.13 5.64
N SER A 164 1.90 -0.18 5.86
CA SER A 164 1.58 1.24 6.00
C SER A 164 1.02 1.88 4.73
N LEU A 165 1.27 1.32 3.55
CA LEU A 165 0.76 1.87 2.29
C LEU A 165 -0.75 1.64 2.12
N LEU A 166 -1.32 0.64 2.79
CA LEU A 166 -2.76 0.39 2.71
C LEU A 166 -3.60 1.58 3.23
N PRO A 167 -3.45 2.06 4.48
CA PRO A 167 -4.21 3.21 4.94
C PRO A 167 -3.87 4.49 4.18
N ILE A 168 -2.61 4.71 3.81
CA ILE A 168 -2.21 5.86 3.00
C ILE A 168 -2.94 5.83 1.65
N GLY A 169 -2.92 4.69 0.96
CA GLY A 169 -3.57 4.52 -0.33
C GLY A 169 -5.10 4.70 -0.25
N LEU A 170 -5.76 4.18 0.79
CA LEU A 170 -7.21 4.37 0.98
C LEU A 170 -7.59 5.85 1.13
N VAL A 171 -6.80 6.62 1.90
CA VAL A 171 -6.99 8.07 2.05
C VAL A 171 -6.74 8.78 0.71
N ASP A 172 -5.66 8.44 0.01
CA ASP A 172 -5.29 9.08 -1.26
C ASP A 172 -6.26 8.73 -2.40
N LEU A 173 -6.92 7.58 -2.35
CA LEU A 173 -8.03 7.23 -3.24
C LEU A 173 -9.35 7.91 -2.85
N GLY A 174 -9.41 8.66 -1.75
CA GLY A 174 -10.63 9.27 -1.25
C GLY A 174 -11.66 8.27 -0.70
N LEU A 175 -11.21 7.11 -0.25
CA LEU A 175 -12.06 6.03 0.31
C LEU A 175 -12.07 6.03 1.84
N ALA A 176 -11.14 6.73 2.48
CA ALA A 176 -11.03 6.91 3.93
C ALA A 176 -10.65 8.36 4.29
N ASP A 177 -10.78 8.73 5.58
CA ASP A 177 -10.33 10.02 6.14
C ASP A 177 -8.91 9.93 6.63
#